data_b892088d696b71e28ff0431ead625402
#
_entry.id   b892088d696b71e28ff0431ead625402
#
_cell.length_a   1.000
_cell.length_b   1.000
_cell.length_c   1.000
_cell.angle_alpha   90.00
_cell.angle_beta   90.00
_cell.angle_gamma   90.00
#
_symmetry.space_group_name_H-M   'P 1'
#
loop_
_entity.id
_entity.type
_entity.pdbx_description
1 polymer ?
#
loop_
_entity_poly.entity_id
_entity_poly.type
_entity_poly.pdbx_seq_one_letter_code
_entity_poly.pdbx_strand_id
1 'polypeptide(L)'
;MGAARILVVDDKVQVRSMVAAMLERTEYSTVLAGNGREAIQHIERDPPYDLVVSEVMISGLGGLGLLERVREVQPETPIVMVADTHDISVAMLAMQQGAYDYLLKPFERDRLLNTVRRAVEHRRLVQQNAMYRQNLEQIVNARTEMLNQAVMDLERSYDITLEALGDALDLKDAETEGHSKRVTAFTIALARGMGLPIAQIRVVARGAFLHDIGKMAIPDAILLKAGELKPEEQRI
;
A
#
# COMPACT_ATOMS: atom_id res chain seq x y z
N MET A 1 17.16 8.01 19.21
CA MET A 1 17.58 7.88 17.81
C MET A 1 19.08 7.74 17.81
N GLY A 2 19.63 6.76 17.07
CA GLY A 2 21.10 6.64 16.94
C GLY A 2 21.68 7.80 16.14
N ALA A 3 22.98 8.04 16.30
CA ALA A 3 23.72 9.02 15.50
C ALA A 3 23.64 8.64 14.01
N ALA A 4 23.38 9.59 13.11
CA ALA A 4 23.36 9.32 11.69
C ALA A 4 24.79 8.95 11.21
N ARG A 5 24.88 7.87 10.40
CA ARG A 5 26.14 7.28 9.94
C ARG A 5 26.53 7.86 8.59
N ILE A 6 27.69 8.44 8.52
CA ILE A 6 28.23 9.09 7.30
C ILE A 6 29.49 8.39 6.85
N LEU A 7 29.53 7.91 5.62
CA LEU A 7 30.74 7.40 4.98
C LEU A 7 31.47 8.57 4.28
N VAL A 8 32.70 8.82 4.66
CA VAL A 8 33.55 9.88 4.06
C VAL A 8 34.64 9.20 3.21
N VAL A 9 34.66 9.50 1.92
CA VAL A 9 35.56 8.89 0.95
C VAL A 9 36.42 9.97 0.28
N ASP A 10 37.70 9.93 0.51
CA ASP A 10 38.69 10.81 -0.12
C ASP A 10 40.06 10.12 -0.07
N ASP A 11 40.86 10.15 -1.12
CA ASP A 11 42.18 9.54 -1.13
C ASP A 11 43.24 10.35 -0.36
N LYS A 12 42.99 11.67 -0.17
CA LYS A 12 43.87 12.56 0.61
C LYS A 12 43.51 12.46 2.10
N VAL A 13 44.37 11.84 2.89
CA VAL A 13 44.18 11.66 4.35
C VAL A 13 43.81 12.95 5.07
N GLN A 14 44.47 14.06 4.69
CA GLN A 14 44.22 15.37 5.31
C GLN A 14 42.80 15.87 5.09
N VAL A 15 42.27 15.73 3.87
CA VAL A 15 40.89 16.15 3.53
C VAL A 15 39.90 15.25 4.25
N ARG A 16 40.09 13.95 4.22
CA ARG A 16 39.23 12.97 4.90
C ARG A 16 39.16 13.23 6.40
N SER A 17 40.31 13.47 7.04
CA SER A 17 40.38 13.80 8.46
C SER A 17 39.77 15.19 8.77
N MET A 18 39.92 16.16 7.89
CA MET A 18 39.30 17.47 8.04
C MET A 18 37.77 17.38 7.98
N VAL A 19 37.21 16.66 7.01
CA VAL A 19 35.79 16.46 6.91
C VAL A 19 35.24 15.74 8.14
N ALA A 20 35.92 14.68 8.60
CA ALA A 20 35.54 13.96 9.81
C ALA A 20 35.53 14.88 11.03
N ALA A 21 36.60 15.67 11.23
CA ALA A 21 36.69 16.62 12.35
C ALA A 21 35.62 17.74 12.31
N MET A 22 35.20 18.15 11.10
CA MET A 22 34.06 19.09 10.94
C MET A 22 32.74 18.48 11.39
N LEU A 23 32.58 17.14 11.26
CA LEU A 23 31.38 16.40 11.62
C LEU A 23 31.37 15.87 13.05
N GLU A 24 32.55 15.63 13.67
CA GLU A 24 32.68 15.05 15.03
C GLU A 24 32.00 15.85 16.16
N ARG A 25 31.82 17.18 15.98
CA ARG A 25 31.15 18.03 16.98
C ARG A 25 29.63 18.08 16.79
N THR A 26 29.08 17.10 16.14
CA THR A 26 27.64 16.99 15.83
C THR A 26 27.11 15.61 16.25
N GLU A 27 25.88 15.35 15.98
CA GLU A 27 25.21 14.04 16.24
C GLU A 27 25.54 12.99 15.16
N TYR A 28 26.56 13.18 14.32
CA TYR A 28 26.91 12.25 13.24
C TYR A 28 28.08 11.34 13.65
N SER A 29 28.00 10.08 13.22
CA SER A 29 29.13 9.14 13.30
C SER A 29 29.74 8.95 11.93
N THR A 30 31.07 9.04 11.83
CA THR A 30 31.78 8.96 10.57
C THR A 30 32.54 7.64 10.41
N VAL A 31 32.46 7.05 9.22
CA VAL A 31 33.31 5.96 8.76
C VAL A 31 34.15 6.51 7.62
N LEU A 32 35.43 6.15 7.54
CA LEU A 32 36.39 6.71 6.60
C LEU A 32 36.84 5.65 5.61
N ALA A 33 36.89 5.98 4.32
CA ALA A 33 37.45 5.15 3.27
C ALA A 33 38.46 5.95 2.45
N GLY A 34 39.62 5.35 2.18
CA GLY A 34 40.71 6.01 1.47
C GLY A 34 40.67 5.85 -0.05
N ASN A 35 39.75 5.05 -0.58
CA ASN A 35 39.58 4.81 -2.01
C ASN A 35 38.22 4.21 -2.32
N GLY A 36 37.84 4.17 -3.60
CA GLY A 36 36.54 3.65 -4.03
C GLY A 36 36.31 2.16 -3.72
N ARG A 37 37.35 1.34 -3.70
CA ARG A 37 37.23 -0.10 -3.38
C ARG A 37 36.89 -0.30 -1.90
N GLU A 38 37.56 0.40 -1.02
CA GLU A 38 37.28 0.38 0.42
C GLU A 38 35.86 0.89 0.72
N ALA A 39 35.44 1.99 0.06
CA ALA A 39 34.09 2.52 0.16
C ALA A 39 33.03 1.49 -0.24
N ILE A 40 33.23 0.76 -1.35
CA ILE A 40 32.31 -0.31 -1.78
C ILE A 40 32.25 -1.43 -0.76
N GLN A 41 33.37 -1.84 -0.17
CA GLN A 41 33.36 -2.87 0.87
C GLN A 41 32.49 -2.45 2.07
N HIS A 42 32.56 -1.19 2.48
CA HIS A 42 31.70 -0.64 3.51
C HIS A 42 30.22 -0.61 3.10
N ILE A 43 29.92 -0.19 1.86
CA ILE A 43 28.56 -0.15 1.33
C ILE A 43 27.91 -1.54 1.26
N GLU A 44 28.69 -2.57 0.95
CA GLU A 44 28.19 -3.95 0.79
C GLU A 44 28.07 -4.73 2.10
N ARG A 45 28.93 -4.44 3.08
CA ARG A 45 29.05 -5.23 4.32
C ARG A 45 28.40 -4.57 5.53
N ASP A 46 28.40 -3.27 5.59
CA ASP A 46 27.88 -2.52 6.72
C ASP A 46 26.37 -2.29 6.61
N PRO A 47 25.69 -2.00 7.73
CA PRO A 47 24.34 -1.44 7.69
C PRO A 47 24.29 -0.17 6.84
N PRO A 48 23.14 0.15 6.21
CA PRO A 48 23.03 1.32 5.35
C PRO A 48 23.53 2.61 5.99
N TYR A 49 24.23 3.41 5.21
CA TYR A 49 24.69 4.74 5.62
C TYR A 49 23.59 5.78 5.41
N ASP A 50 23.55 6.80 6.26
CA ASP A 50 22.60 7.90 6.12
C ASP A 50 23.05 8.92 5.07
N LEU A 51 24.33 8.92 4.75
CA LEU A 51 24.95 9.77 3.73
C LEU A 51 26.30 9.20 3.32
N VAL A 52 26.65 9.33 2.04
CA VAL A 52 28.02 9.19 1.54
C VAL A 52 28.50 10.57 1.11
N VAL A 53 29.68 10.99 1.59
CA VAL A 53 30.41 12.17 1.12
C VAL A 53 31.64 11.68 0.41
N SER A 54 31.74 11.86 -0.90
CA SER A 54 32.83 11.30 -1.71
C SER A 54 33.49 12.34 -2.59
N GLU A 55 34.80 12.33 -2.61
CA GLU A 55 35.59 13.01 -3.65
C GLU A 55 35.21 12.45 -5.03
N VAL A 56 35.10 13.33 -6.02
CA VAL A 56 34.79 12.95 -7.40
C VAL A 56 35.95 12.17 -8.03
N MET A 57 37.18 12.61 -7.83
CA MET A 57 38.38 12.03 -8.42
C MET A 57 39.11 11.14 -7.42
N ILE A 58 38.47 10.06 -6.97
CA ILE A 58 39.10 9.06 -6.08
C ILE A 58 39.82 7.98 -6.89
N SER A 59 40.88 7.42 -6.30
CA SER A 59 41.63 6.34 -6.88
C SER A 59 40.80 5.05 -6.97
N GLY A 60 41.01 4.26 -8.03
CA GLY A 60 40.32 3.01 -8.28
C GLY A 60 39.10 3.17 -9.18
N LEU A 61 37.89 3.05 -8.62
CA LEU A 61 36.62 3.08 -9.40
C LEU A 61 36.19 4.49 -9.83
N GLY A 62 36.77 5.54 -9.23
CA GLY A 62 36.28 6.91 -9.39
C GLY A 62 35.00 7.19 -8.57
N GLY A 63 34.73 8.47 -8.32
CA GLY A 63 33.53 8.87 -7.56
C GLY A 63 32.22 8.56 -8.29
N LEU A 64 32.20 8.64 -9.62
CA LEU A 64 31.02 8.27 -10.42
C LEU A 64 30.72 6.78 -10.34
N GLY A 65 31.72 5.92 -10.40
CA GLY A 65 31.50 4.47 -10.23
C GLY A 65 31.04 4.12 -8.80
N LEU A 66 31.52 4.86 -7.78
CA LEU A 66 31.00 4.71 -6.44
C LEU A 66 29.52 5.16 -6.34
N LEU A 67 29.16 6.26 -6.97
CA LEU A 67 27.78 6.73 -7.06
C LEU A 67 26.85 5.67 -7.66
N GLU A 68 27.25 5.09 -8.79
CA GLU A 68 26.49 4.02 -9.44
C GLU A 68 26.31 2.82 -8.50
N ARG A 69 27.39 2.38 -7.85
CA ARG A 69 27.33 1.23 -6.94
C ARG A 69 26.49 1.48 -5.70
N VAL A 70 26.55 2.66 -5.10
CA VAL A 70 25.69 3.02 -3.97
C VAL A 70 24.23 3.01 -4.38
N ARG A 71 23.89 3.53 -5.55
CA ARG A 71 22.51 3.52 -6.06
C ARG A 71 21.97 2.12 -6.32
N GLU A 72 22.83 1.18 -6.70
CA GLU A 72 22.43 -0.23 -6.87
C GLU A 72 22.17 -0.93 -5.53
N VAL A 73 23.07 -0.76 -4.55
CA VAL A 73 23.07 -1.51 -3.30
C VAL A 73 22.24 -0.84 -2.20
N GLN A 74 22.32 0.49 -2.14
CA GLN A 74 21.63 1.31 -1.13
C GLN A 74 20.93 2.51 -1.80
N PRO A 75 19.88 2.29 -2.60
CA PRO A 75 19.25 3.33 -3.45
C PRO A 75 18.70 4.54 -2.69
N GLU A 76 18.42 4.38 -1.41
CA GLU A 76 17.94 5.47 -0.56
C GLU A 76 19.07 6.29 0.07
N THR A 77 20.33 5.85 -0.04
CA THR A 77 21.47 6.55 0.53
C THR A 77 21.90 7.72 -0.36
N PRO A 78 21.72 8.97 0.05
CA PRO A 78 22.18 10.11 -0.73
C PRO A 78 23.70 10.14 -0.80
N ILE A 79 24.21 10.63 -1.92
CA ILE A 79 25.64 10.91 -2.11
C ILE A 79 25.83 12.39 -2.36
N VAL A 80 26.72 13.02 -1.60
CA VAL A 80 27.25 14.35 -1.83
C VAL A 80 28.64 14.21 -2.42
N MET A 81 28.84 14.78 -3.60
CA MET A 81 30.13 14.75 -4.27
C MET A 81 30.98 15.95 -3.84
N VAL A 82 32.26 15.72 -3.62
CA VAL A 82 33.24 16.75 -3.32
C VAL A 82 34.16 16.86 -4.51
N ALA A 83 34.37 18.06 -5.05
CA ALA A 83 35.17 18.29 -6.24
C ALA A 83 36.10 19.49 -6.10
N ASP A 84 37.26 19.40 -6.71
CA ASP A 84 38.10 20.59 -6.92
C ASP A 84 37.48 21.51 -7.99
N THR A 85 37.82 22.79 -8.00
CA THR A 85 37.26 23.78 -8.96
C THR A 85 37.53 23.44 -10.42
N HIS A 86 38.54 22.61 -10.69
CA HIS A 86 38.87 22.12 -12.03
C HIS A 86 37.97 20.96 -12.51
N ASP A 87 37.24 20.32 -11.58
CA ASP A 87 36.44 19.11 -11.86
C ASP A 87 34.93 19.39 -11.90
N ILE A 88 34.54 20.67 -12.11
CA ILE A 88 33.14 21.11 -12.07
C ILE A 88 32.26 20.36 -13.08
N SER A 89 32.79 20.06 -14.25
CA SER A 89 32.07 19.29 -15.30
C SER A 89 31.75 17.86 -14.86
N VAL A 90 32.65 17.24 -14.08
CA VAL A 90 32.44 15.90 -13.53
C VAL A 90 31.44 15.94 -12.38
N ALA A 91 31.48 17.00 -11.54
CA ALA A 91 30.47 17.21 -10.52
C ALA A 91 29.08 17.41 -11.12
N MET A 92 28.95 18.14 -12.23
CA MET A 92 27.69 18.31 -12.96
C MET A 92 27.21 16.98 -13.54
N LEU A 93 28.09 16.15 -14.07
CA LEU A 93 27.75 14.82 -14.55
C LEU A 93 27.24 13.92 -13.40
N ALA A 94 27.88 13.99 -12.24
CA ALA A 94 27.42 13.27 -11.06
C ALA A 94 25.99 13.68 -10.66
N MET A 95 25.66 14.98 -10.72
CA MET A 95 24.29 15.45 -10.47
C MET A 95 23.29 14.86 -11.48
N GLN A 96 23.65 14.81 -12.75
CA GLN A 96 22.80 14.17 -13.80
C GLN A 96 22.63 12.67 -13.57
N GLN A 97 23.62 12.01 -12.98
CA GLN A 97 23.57 10.59 -12.62
C GLN A 97 22.89 10.33 -11.26
N GLY A 98 22.42 11.38 -10.58
CA GLY A 98 21.61 11.28 -9.37
C GLY A 98 22.39 11.43 -8.06
N ALA A 99 23.52 12.09 -8.05
CA ALA A 99 24.10 12.62 -6.82
C ALA A 99 23.09 13.59 -6.16
N TYR A 100 23.04 13.59 -4.84
CA TYR A 100 22.14 14.46 -4.09
C TYR A 100 22.54 15.94 -4.16
N ASP A 101 23.84 16.20 -4.01
CA ASP A 101 24.43 17.57 -4.06
C ASP A 101 25.92 17.48 -4.33
N TYR A 102 26.57 18.63 -4.51
CA TYR A 102 28.02 18.71 -4.62
C TYR A 102 28.61 19.87 -3.82
N LEU A 103 29.87 19.73 -3.39
CA LEU A 103 30.67 20.72 -2.69
C LEU A 103 31.96 20.99 -3.44
N LEU A 104 32.22 22.25 -3.76
CA LEU A 104 33.51 22.68 -4.37
C LEU A 104 34.52 23.03 -3.28
N LYS A 105 35.74 22.48 -3.40
CA LYS A 105 36.89 22.84 -2.57
C LYS A 105 37.48 24.21 -3.00
N PRO A 106 37.90 25.06 -2.09
CA PRO A 106 37.75 24.93 -0.63
C PRO A 106 36.33 25.27 -0.16
N PHE A 107 35.83 24.55 0.83
CA PHE A 107 34.52 24.81 1.44
C PHE A 107 34.66 25.07 2.95
N GLU A 108 33.78 25.93 3.46
CA GLU A 108 33.67 26.22 4.88
C GLU A 108 32.87 25.14 5.61
N ARG A 109 33.12 25.00 6.93
CA ARG A 109 32.42 24.03 7.79
C ARG A 109 30.91 24.19 7.71
N ASP A 110 30.40 25.41 7.74
CA ASP A 110 28.94 25.65 7.73
C ASP A 110 28.28 25.19 6.43
N ARG A 111 28.98 25.33 5.29
CA ARG A 111 28.49 24.82 4.01
C ARG A 111 28.40 23.28 3.99
N LEU A 112 29.44 22.61 4.49
CA LEU A 112 29.45 21.15 4.65
C LEU A 112 28.27 20.70 5.55
N LEU A 113 28.15 21.28 6.74
CA LEU A 113 27.13 20.92 7.71
C LEU A 113 25.70 21.14 7.18
N ASN A 114 25.48 22.25 6.48
CA ASN A 114 24.17 22.51 5.86
C ASN A 114 23.82 21.50 4.78
N THR A 115 24.77 21.11 3.93
CA THR A 115 24.58 20.10 2.89
C THR A 115 24.34 18.71 3.51
N VAL A 116 25.15 18.32 4.50
CA VAL A 116 25.00 17.05 5.23
C VAL A 116 23.63 16.98 5.90
N ARG A 117 23.22 18.02 6.61
CA ARG A 117 21.93 18.07 7.30
C ARG A 117 20.77 17.87 6.32
N ARG A 118 20.77 18.57 5.18
CA ARG A 118 19.74 18.44 4.15
C ARG A 118 19.70 17.02 3.55
N ALA A 119 20.85 16.43 3.29
CA ALA A 119 20.95 15.09 2.73
C ALA A 119 20.44 14.02 3.71
N VAL A 120 20.84 14.10 4.97
CA VAL A 120 20.38 13.18 6.03
C VAL A 120 18.87 13.32 6.27
N GLU A 121 18.36 14.54 6.32
CA GLU A 121 16.92 14.79 6.47
C GLU A 121 16.12 14.28 5.27
N HIS A 122 16.62 14.50 4.05
CA HIS A 122 16.01 13.95 2.85
C HIS A 122 15.88 12.41 2.93
N ARG A 123 16.97 11.70 3.28
CA ARG A 123 16.91 10.25 3.48
C ARG A 123 15.88 9.85 4.50
N ARG A 124 15.86 10.54 5.65
CA ARG A 124 14.90 10.28 6.72
C ARG A 124 13.45 10.40 6.22
N LEU A 125 13.15 11.45 5.46
CA LEU A 125 11.83 11.66 4.88
C LEU A 125 11.46 10.57 3.86
N VAL A 126 12.41 10.12 3.03
CA VAL A 126 12.19 9.01 2.08
C VAL A 126 11.86 7.73 2.85
N GLN A 127 12.62 7.39 3.89
CA GLN A 127 12.38 6.20 4.71
C GLN A 127 11.04 6.26 5.45
N GLN A 128 10.71 7.41 6.04
CA GLN A 128 9.42 7.60 6.71
C GLN A 128 8.25 7.43 5.73
N ASN A 129 8.39 7.96 4.51
CA ASN A 129 7.37 7.84 3.47
C ASN A 129 7.19 6.38 3.03
N ALA A 130 8.29 5.63 2.87
CA ALA A 130 8.24 4.21 2.51
C ALA A 130 7.53 3.38 3.61
N MET A 131 7.90 3.58 4.87
CA MET A 131 7.23 2.95 6.02
C MET A 131 5.74 3.31 6.11
N TYR A 132 5.40 4.57 5.89
CA TYR A 132 4.01 5.04 5.93
C TYR A 132 3.18 4.39 4.81
N ARG A 133 3.72 4.32 3.58
CA ARG A 133 3.05 3.63 2.46
C ARG A 133 2.80 2.16 2.77
N GLN A 134 3.81 1.46 3.26
CA GLN A 134 3.68 0.05 3.62
C GLN A 134 2.61 -0.19 4.70
N ASN A 135 2.57 0.68 5.72
CA ASN A 135 1.54 0.61 6.76
C ASN A 135 0.13 0.88 6.22
N LEU A 136 -0.01 1.88 5.33
CA LEU A 136 -1.28 2.16 4.66
C LEU A 136 -1.77 0.98 3.82
N GLU A 137 -0.89 0.34 3.06
CA GLU A 137 -1.24 -0.85 2.27
C GLU A 137 -1.74 -1.99 3.15
N GLN A 138 -1.09 -2.23 4.29
CA GLN A 138 -1.53 -3.23 5.26
C GLN A 138 -2.92 -2.91 5.83
N ILE A 139 -3.16 -1.64 6.21
CA ILE A 139 -4.46 -1.20 6.74
C ILE A 139 -5.55 -1.32 5.67
N VAL A 140 -5.27 -0.92 4.43
CA VAL A 140 -6.22 -1.04 3.31
C VAL A 140 -6.58 -2.50 3.06
N ASN A 141 -5.60 -3.40 2.99
CA ASN A 141 -5.84 -4.82 2.77
C ASN A 141 -6.68 -5.44 3.91
N ALA A 142 -6.32 -5.17 5.17
CA ALA A 142 -7.06 -5.65 6.32
C ALA A 142 -8.52 -5.14 6.33
N ARG A 143 -8.74 -3.86 6.04
CA ARG A 143 -10.09 -3.29 5.97
C ARG A 143 -10.90 -3.84 4.81
N THR A 144 -10.27 -4.08 3.65
CA THR A 144 -10.93 -4.70 2.49
C THR A 144 -11.40 -6.11 2.84
N GLU A 145 -10.58 -6.89 3.52
CA GLU A 145 -10.94 -8.23 3.97
C GLU A 145 -12.09 -8.23 4.97
N MET A 146 -12.04 -7.34 5.98
CA MET A 146 -13.14 -7.16 6.95
C MET A 146 -14.43 -6.73 6.27
N LEU A 147 -14.37 -5.83 5.29
CA LEU A 147 -15.54 -5.39 4.55
C LEU A 147 -16.15 -6.53 3.73
N ASN A 148 -15.33 -7.29 3.02
CA ASN A 148 -15.79 -8.45 2.25
C ASN A 148 -16.47 -9.48 3.16
N GLN A 149 -15.89 -9.76 4.34
CA GLN A 149 -16.50 -10.66 5.32
C GLN A 149 -17.84 -10.12 5.82
N ALA A 150 -17.91 -8.84 6.17
CA ALA A 150 -19.15 -8.22 6.63
C ALA A 150 -20.27 -8.25 5.56
N VAL A 151 -19.90 -8.06 4.28
CA VAL A 151 -20.84 -8.17 3.16
C VAL A 151 -21.36 -9.61 3.03
N MET A 152 -20.47 -10.61 3.11
CA MET A 152 -20.88 -12.03 3.05
C MET A 152 -21.78 -12.41 4.23
N ASP A 153 -21.48 -11.95 5.42
CA ASP A 153 -22.29 -12.21 6.62
C ASP A 153 -23.68 -11.54 6.51
N LEU A 154 -23.72 -10.31 5.97
CA LEU A 154 -24.97 -9.60 5.71
C LEU A 154 -25.82 -10.33 4.66
N GLU A 155 -25.22 -10.76 3.54
CA GLU A 155 -25.92 -11.55 2.50
C GLU A 155 -26.50 -12.84 3.09
N ARG A 156 -25.72 -13.55 3.91
CA ARG A 156 -26.16 -14.77 4.57
C ARG A 156 -27.31 -14.52 5.54
N SER A 157 -27.20 -13.48 6.37
CA SER A 157 -28.26 -13.10 7.30
C SER A 157 -29.56 -12.74 6.56
N TYR A 158 -29.41 -12.02 5.45
CA TYR A 158 -30.54 -11.68 4.58
C TYR A 158 -31.23 -12.93 4.01
N ASP A 159 -30.45 -13.87 3.46
CA ASP A 159 -30.99 -15.11 2.88
C ASP A 159 -31.68 -15.98 3.95
N ILE A 160 -31.13 -16.08 5.18
CA ILE A 160 -31.78 -16.76 6.30
C ILE A 160 -33.12 -16.11 6.67
N THR A 161 -33.16 -14.78 6.70
CA THR A 161 -34.39 -14.03 7.02
C THR A 161 -35.46 -14.27 5.95
N LEU A 162 -35.07 -14.24 4.67
CA LEU A 162 -36.01 -14.57 3.58
C LEU A 162 -36.54 -15.99 3.69
N GLU A 163 -35.69 -16.97 3.99
CA GLU A 163 -36.09 -18.36 4.13
C GLU A 163 -37.10 -18.53 5.27
N ALA A 164 -36.85 -17.89 6.43
CA ALA A 164 -37.78 -17.92 7.55
C ALA A 164 -39.15 -17.30 7.22
N LEU A 165 -39.15 -16.21 6.45
CA LEU A 165 -40.39 -15.57 5.98
C LEU A 165 -41.15 -16.45 5.00
N GLY A 166 -40.45 -17.11 4.06
CA GLY A 166 -41.07 -18.04 3.11
C GLY A 166 -41.66 -19.28 3.79
N ASP A 167 -40.92 -19.85 4.75
CA ASP A 167 -41.42 -21.00 5.52
C ASP A 167 -42.66 -20.62 6.36
N ALA A 168 -42.71 -19.40 6.93
CA ALA A 168 -43.88 -18.90 7.62
C ALA A 168 -45.06 -18.66 6.69
N LEU A 169 -44.82 -18.24 5.46
CA LEU A 169 -45.83 -18.05 4.44
C LEU A 169 -46.43 -19.40 3.97
N ASP A 170 -45.58 -20.38 3.68
CA ASP A 170 -46.00 -21.73 3.29
C ASP A 170 -46.89 -22.38 4.37
N LEU A 171 -46.63 -22.12 5.67
CA LEU A 171 -47.46 -22.58 6.79
C LEU A 171 -48.86 -21.93 6.81
N LYS A 172 -48.96 -20.65 6.42
CA LYS A 172 -50.21 -19.87 6.47
C LYS A 172 -51.15 -20.23 5.29
N ASP A 173 -50.62 -20.47 4.12
CA ASP A 173 -51.40 -20.62 2.88
C ASP A 173 -51.94 -22.05 2.65
N ALA A 174 -51.70 -23.01 3.54
CA ALA A 174 -52.00 -24.43 3.36
C ALA A 174 -51.53 -25.02 2.00
N GLU A 175 -50.63 -24.29 1.32
CA GLU A 175 -49.95 -24.83 0.13
C GLU A 175 -48.99 -25.95 0.54
N THR A 176 -48.63 -26.81 -0.40
CA THR A 176 -47.70 -27.92 -0.11
C THR A 176 -46.34 -27.35 0.32
N GLU A 177 -45.85 -27.86 1.45
CA GLU A 177 -44.56 -27.52 2.02
C GLU A 177 -43.45 -27.33 0.95
N GLY A 178 -42.75 -26.21 0.98
CA GLY A 178 -41.70 -25.89 0.02
C GLY A 178 -42.18 -25.31 -1.32
N HIS A 179 -43.42 -24.79 -1.43
CA HIS A 179 -43.89 -24.12 -2.65
C HIS A 179 -42.98 -22.99 -3.08
N SER A 180 -42.66 -22.05 -2.18
CA SER A 180 -41.80 -20.90 -2.45
C SER A 180 -40.39 -21.33 -2.90
N LYS A 181 -39.83 -22.40 -2.33
CA LYS A 181 -38.56 -23.01 -2.73
C LYS A 181 -38.59 -23.58 -4.13
N ARG A 182 -39.69 -24.31 -4.49
CA ARG A 182 -39.83 -24.90 -5.86
C ARG A 182 -39.97 -23.80 -6.91
N VAL A 183 -40.83 -22.80 -6.69
CA VAL A 183 -41.00 -21.67 -7.62
C VAL A 183 -39.68 -20.94 -7.86
N THR A 184 -38.93 -20.68 -6.79
CA THR A 184 -37.61 -20.04 -6.87
C THR A 184 -36.62 -20.91 -7.68
N ALA A 185 -36.58 -22.22 -7.45
CA ALA A 185 -35.71 -23.14 -8.20
C ALA A 185 -36.00 -23.12 -9.70
N PHE A 186 -37.30 -23.17 -10.09
CA PHE A 186 -37.70 -23.05 -11.49
C PHE A 186 -37.36 -21.70 -12.09
N THR A 187 -37.56 -20.63 -11.34
CA THR A 187 -37.20 -19.27 -11.76
C THR A 187 -35.70 -19.11 -12.03
N ILE A 188 -34.86 -19.66 -11.15
CA ILE A 188 -33.39 -19.66 -11.34
C ILE A 188 -33.02 -20.47 -12.59
N ALA A 189 -33.61 -21.65 -12.81
CA ALA A 189 -33.32 -22.46 -13.98
C ALA A 189 -33.72 -21.75 -15.28
N LEU A 190 -34.89 -21.11 -15.31
CA LEU A 190 -35.36 -20.32 -16.45
C LEU A 190 -34.45 -19.10 -16.72
N ALA A 191 -34.13 -18.33 -15.69
CA ALA A 191 -33.26 -17.17 -15.81
C ALA A 191 -31.86 -17.52 -16.32
N ARG A 192 -31.30 -18.67 -15.91
CA ARG A 192 -30.06 -19.22 -16.45
C ARG A 192 -30.19 -19.59 -17.93
N GLY A 193 -31.29 -20.28 -18.29
CA GLY A 193 -31.57 -20.63 -19.67
C GLY A 193 -31.73 -19.42 -20.60
N MET A 194 -32.22 -18.32 -20.08
CA MET A 194 -32.31 -17.01 -20.76
C MET A 194 -30.99 -16.23 -20.81
N GLY A 195 -29.93 -16.70 -20.16
CA GLY A 195 -28.62 -16.05 -20.17
C GLY A 195 -28.51 -14.80 -19.27
N LEU A 196 -29.37 -14.67 -18.25
CA LEU A 196 -29.28 -13.54 -17.32
C LEU A 196 -27.97 -13.55 -16.52
N PRO A 197 -27.36 -12.38 -16.25
CA PRO A 197 -26.20 -12.27 -15.34
C PRO A 197 -26.54 -12.75 -13.93
N ILE A 198 -25.56 -13.31 -13.22
CA ILE A 198 -25.72 -13.87 -11.86
C ILE A 198 -26.34 -12.85 -10.88
N ALA A 199 -25.96 -11.57 -10.97
CA ALA A 199 -26.52 -10.52 -10.13
C ALA A 199 -28.04 -10.35 -10.36
N GLN A 200 -28.51 -10.43 -11.60
CA GLN A 200 -29.94 -10.35 -11.93
C GLN A 200 -30.67 -11.62 -11.52
N ILE A 201 -30.06 -12.80 -11.69
CA ILE A 201 -30.65 -14.08 -11.24
C ILE A 201 -30.92 -14.03 -9.73
N ARG A 202 -30.01 -13.48 -8.91
CA ARG A 202 -30.23 -13.31 -7.46
C ARG A 202 -31.45 -12.45 -7.15
N VAL A 203 -31.61 -11.31 -7.84
CA VAL A 203 -32.75 -10.40 -7.63
C VAL A 203 -34.06 -11.07 -7.99
N VAL A 204 -34.11 -11.72 -9.16
CA VAL A 204 -35.31 -12.44 -9.65
C VAL A 204 -35.65 -13.61 -8.72
N ALA A 205 -34.65 -14.37 -8.26
CA ALA A 205 -34.86 -15.46 -7.30
C ALA A 205 -35.48 -14.98 -5.98
N ARG A 206 -34.97 -13.87 -5.42
CA ARG A 206 -35.54 -13.24 -4.20
C ARG A 206 -36.97 -12.75 -4.43
N GLY A 207 -37.23 -12.14 -5.58
CA GLY A 207 -38.60 -11.75 -5.97
C GLY A 207 -39.55 -12.94 -6.08
N ALA A 208 -39.11 -14.03 -6.73
CA ALA A 208 -39.86 -15.27 -6.85
C ALA A 208 -40.14 -15.93 -5.49
N PHE A 209 -39.16 -15.88 -4.58
CA PHE A 209 -39.31 -16.42 -3.24
C PHE A 209 -40.37 -15.69 -2.41
N LEU A 210 -40.49 -14.37 -2.62
CA LEU A 210 -41.42 -13.49 -1.89
C LEU A 210 -42.68 -13.15 -2.65
N HIS A 211 -42.95 -13.81 -3.80
CA HIS A 211 -44.06 -13.40 -4.69
C HIS A 211 -45.43 -13.38 -4.01
N ASP A 212 -45.62 -14.24 -3.03
CA ASP A 212 -46.85 -14.41 -2.27
C ASP A 212 -46.85 -13.71 -0.89
N ILE A 213 -45.83 -12.91 -0.57
CA ILE A 213 -45.66 -12.27 0.78
C ILE A 213 -46.93 -11.47 1.20
N GLY A 214 -47.66 -10.93 0.23
CA GLY A 214 -48.92 -10.23 0.48
C GLY A 214 -50.00 -11.06 1.17
N LYS A 215 -49.98 -12.40 1.01
CA LYS A 215 -50.90 -13.30 1.67
C LYS A 215 -50.83 -13.26 3.20
N MET A 216 -49.68 -12.88 3.75
CA MET A 216 -49.50 -12.70 5.20
C MET A 216 -50.48 -11.66 5.82
N ALA A 217 -50.88 -10.65 5.06
CA ALA A 217 -51.80 -9.61 5.53
C ALA A 217 -53.31 -10.04 5.41
N ILE A 218 -53.59 -11.13 4.67
CA ILE A 218 -54.98 -11.60 4.45
C ILE A 218 -55.40 -12.43 5.64
N PRO A 219 -56.62 -12.15 6.25
CA PRO A 219 -57.16 -12.96 7.30
C PRO A 219 -57.42 -14.40 6.85
N ASP A 220 -57.16 -15.39 7.72
CA ASP A 220 -57.30 -16.83 7.40
C ASP A 220 -58.68 -17.21 6.97
N ALA A 221 -59.74 -16.56 7.52
CA ALA A 221 -61.16 -16.73 7.14
C ALA A 221 -61.41 -16.41 5.66
N ILE A 222 -60.58 -15.59 5.03
CA ILE A 222 -60.63 -15.24 3.60
C ILE A 222 -59.68 -16.11 2.79
N LEU A 223 -58.43 -16.23 3.24
CA LEU A 223 -57.40 -16.97 2.55
C LEU A 223 -57.72 -18.46 2.38
N LEU A 224 -58.25 -19.06 3.45
CA LEU A 224 -58.58 -20.51 3.50
C LEU A 224 -60.07 -20.83 3.17
N LYS A 225 -60.80 -19.84 2.64
CA LYS A 225 -62.22 -20.02 2.34
C LYS A 225 -62.47 -21.02 1.24
N ALA A 226 -63.22 -22.06 1.54
CA ALA A 226 -63.70 -23.04 0.56
C ALA A 226 -64.90 -22.46 -0.20
N GLY A 227 -64.69 -21.82 -1.34
CA GLY A 227 -65.74 -21.29 -2.20
C GLY A 227 -65.44 -19.88 -2.70
N GLU A 228 -66.39 -19.25 -3.41
CA GLU A 228 -66.20 -17.92 -3.99
C GLU A 228 -66.10 -16.84 -2.93
N LEU A 229 -65.20 -15.87 -3.14
CA LEU A 229 -65.08 -14.68 -2.28
C LEU A 229 -66.21 -13.72 -2.56
N LYS A 230 -66.80 -13.17 -1.52
CA LYS A 230 -67.77 -12.09 -1.62
C LYS A 230 -67.13 -10.83 -2.15
N PRO A 231 -67.89 -9.90 -2.81
CA PRO A 231 -67.33 -8.67 -3.35
C PRO A 231 -66.62 -7.78 -2.28
N GLU A 232 -66.95 -7.88 -1.01
CA GLU A 232 -66.32 -7.17 0.10
C GLU A 232 -64.99 -7.83 0.51
N GLU A 233 -64.88 -9.18 0.40
CA GLU A 233 -63.69 -9.95 0.73
C GLU A 233 -62.64 -9.86 -0.39
N GLN A 234 -63.05 -9.56 -1.63
CA GLN A 234 -62.12 -9.33 -2.78
C GLN A 234 -61.41 -7.98 -2.73
N ARG A 235 -61.81 -7.07 -1.84
CA ARG A 235 -61.23 -5.70 -1.68
C ARG A 235 -60.17 -5.64 -0.62
N ILE A 236 -59.91 -6.69 0.11
CA ILE A 236 -58.89 -6.80 1.15
C ILE A 236 -57.59 -7.29 0.53
#